data_ae83555f865eb296a4dedf9df1211d10
#
_entry.id   ae83555f865eb296a4dedf9df1211d10
#
_cell.length_a   1.000
_cell.length_b   1.000
_cell.length_c   1.000
_cell.angle_alpha   90.00
_cell.angle_beta   90.00
_cell.angle_gamma   90.00
#
_symmetry.space_group_name_H-M   'P 1'
#
loop_
_entity.id
_entity.type
_entity.pdbx_description
1 polymer ?
#
loop_
_entity_poly.entity_id
_entity_poly.type
_entity_poly.pdbx_seq_one_letter_code
_entity_poly.pdbx_strand_id
1 'polypeptide(L)' 'MIRFSIFVLLLILCLACKKEKQDTDCIDPQKIELNKACIEIYQPVCGCDNKTYSNSCFAGINGIESWIEGTCK' A
#
# COMPACT_ATOMS: atom_id res chain seq x y z
N MET A 1 23.05 -35.45 -9.33
CA MET A 1 21.67 -35.37 -9.55
C MET A 1 20.88 -34.92 -8.37
N ILE A 2 21.11 -35.44 -7.21
CA ILE A 2 20.37 -34.99 -6.05
C ILE A 2 20.60 -33.52 -5.78
N ARG A 3 21.80 -33.05 -6.02
CA ARG A 3 22.09 -31.65 -5.79
C ARG A 3 21.26 -30.75 -6.69
N PHE A 4 21.01 -31.19 -7.88
CA PHE A 4 20.23 -30.40 -8.78
C PHE A 4 18.82 -30.28 -8.29
N SER A 5 18.24 -31.31 -7.74
CA SER A 5 16.90 -31.27 -7.23
C SER A 5 16.78 -30.32 -6.06
N ILE A 6 17.75 -30.31 -5.20
CA ILE A 6 17.75 -29.44 -4.04
C ILE A 6 17.85 -27.99 -4.47
N PHE A 7 18.65 -27.71 -5.49
CA PHE A 7 18.80 -26.36 -5.95
C PHE A 7 17.48 -25.84 -6.54
N VAL A 8 16.80 -26.66 -7.30
CA VAL A 8 15.54 -26.26 -7.91
C VAL A 8 14.49 -26.03 -6.82
N LEU A 9 14.51 -26.87 -5.80
CA LEU A 9 13.55 -26.73 -4.74
C LEU A 9 13.80 -25.43 -3.97
N LEU A 10 15.04 -25.07 -3.74
CA LEU A 10 15.34 -23.85 -3.04
C LEU A 10 14.93 -22.63 -3.84
N LEU A 11 15.09 -22.67 -5.13
CA LEU A 11 14.68 -21.56 -5.98
C LEU A 11 13.17 -21.37 -5.94
N ILE A 12 12.42 -22.45 -5.93
CA ILE A 12 10.99 -22.36 -5.88
C ILE A 12 10.54 -21.76 -4.55
N LEU A 13 11.22 -22.13 -3.48
CA LEU A 13 10.89 -21.58 -2.18
C LEU A 13 11.15 -20.08 -2.12
N CYS A 14 12.24 -19.64 -2.72
CA CYS A 14 12.56 -18.22 -2.74
C CYS A 14 11.52 -17.44 -3.51
N LEU A 15 11.01 -17.99 -4.58
CA LEU A 15 9.96 -17.30 -5.33
C LEU A 15 8.69 -17.19 -4.53
N ALA A 16 8.40 -18.20 -3.73
CA ALA A 16 7.19 -18.16 -2.92
C ALA A 16 7.27 -17.08 -1.87
N CYS A 17 8.46 -16.72 -1.44
CA CYS A 17 8.58 -15.72 -0.42
C CYS A 17 8.28 -14.35 -0.89
N LYS A 18 8.17 -14.15 -2.21
CA LYS A 18 7.96 -12.86 -2.60
C LYS A 18 6.59 -12.45 -2.68
N LYS A 19 5.70 -13.00 -2.25
CA LYS A 19 4.45 -12.65 -2.39
C LYS A 19 3.88 -11.83 -1.40
N GLU A 20 4.30 -11.24 -0.59
CA GLU A 20 3.66 -10.60 0.33
C GLU A 20 3.61 -9.26 0.06
N LYS A 21 2.91 -8.49 -0.05
CA LYS A 21 2.93 -7.25 -0.32
C LYS A 21 1.65 -6.74 -0.31
N GLN A 22 1.13 -6.23 0.44
CA GLN A 22 -0.13 -5.90 0.54
C GLN A 22 -0.31 -4.48 0.41
N ASP A 23 0.62 -3.68 0.48
CA ASP A 23 0.46 -2.27 0.33
C ASP A 23 -0.25 -1.93 -0.95
N THR A 24 -0.10 -2.74 -1.95
CA THR A 24 -0.72 -2.44 -3.22
C THR A 24 -2.20 -2.68 -3.18
N ASP A 25 -2.70 -3.50 -2.26
CA ASP A 25 -4.11 -3.73 -2.18
C ASP A 25 -4.79 -2.57 -1.49
N CYS A 26 -4.08 -1.76 -0.79
CA CYS A 26 -4.60 -0.63 -0.07
C CYS A 26 -4.84 0.57 -0.96
N ILE A 27 -4.19 0.65 -2.10
CA ILE A 27 -4.31 1.77 -3.01
C ILE A 27 -5.01 1.32 -4.26
N ASP A 28 -6.10 1.99 -4.61
CA ASP A 28 -6.83 1.68 -5.83
C ASP A 28 -6.43 2.70 -6.89
N PRO A 29 -5.63 2.32 -7.86
CA PRO A 29 -5.17 3.27 -8.86
C PRO A 29 -6.31 3.89 -9.65
N GLN A 30 -7.45 3.23 -9.75
CA GLN A 30 -8.54 3.78 -10.50
C GLN A 30 -9.25 4.88 -9.73
N LYS A 31 -9.00 5.02 -8.44
CA LYS A 31 -9.61 6.07 -7.67
C LYS A 31 -8.70 7.27 -7.50
N ILE A 32 -7.54 7.25 -8.09
CA ILE A 32 -6.62 8.38 -7.98
C ILE A 32 -7.15 9.52 -8.83
N GLU A 33 -7.38 10.67 -8.18
CA GLU A 33 -7.90 11.83 -8.87
C GLU A 33 -7.13 13.06 -8.44
N LEU A 34 -5.92 13.18 -8.87
CA LEU A 34 -5.05 14.25 -8.40
C LEU A 34 -5.48 15.62 -8.86
N ASN A 35 -6.39 15.69 -9.83
CA ASN A 35 -6.88 16.98 -10.27
C ASN A 35 -8.04 17.47 -9.42
N LYS A 36 -8.54 16.67 -8.51
CA LYS A 36 -9.68 17.05 -7.71
C LYS A 36 -9.24 17.95 -6.59
N ALA A 37 -9.99 19.00 -6.32
CA ALA A 37 -9.64 19.91 -5.24
C ALA A 37 -10.11 19.36 -3.91
N CYS A 38 -9.29 19.51 -2.88
CA CYS A 38 -9.66 19.14 -1.54
C CYS A 38 -9.65 20.36 -0.66
N ILE A 39 -10.51 20.36 0.35
CA ILE A 39 -10.54 21.43 1.30
C ILE A 39 -9.24 21.34 2.07
N GLU A 40 -8.68 22.48 2.43
CA GLU A 40 -7.38 22.48 3.09
C GLU A 40 -7.49 22.60 4.60
N ILE A 41 -8.19 21.73 5.22
CA ILE A 41 -8.30 21.66 6.65
C ILE A 41 -7.37 20.58 7.12
N TYR A 42 -6.59 20.84 8.14
CA TYR A 42 -5.67 19.83 8.63
C TYR A 42 -6.35 18.96 9.67
N GLN A 43 -6.79 17.79 9.27
CA GLN A 43 -7.35 16.79 10.14
C GLN A 43 -6.68 15.49 9.73
N PRO A 44 -5.46 15.26 10.17
CA PRO A 44 -4.65 14.19 9.59
C PRO A 44 -5.20 12.81 9.76
N VAL A 45 -4.93 11.99 8.78
CA VAL A 45 -5.31 10.58 8.81
C VAL A 45 -4.08 9.77 8.42
N CYS A 46 -3.96 8.58 8.97
CA CYS A 46 -2.90 7.68 8.60
C CYS A 46 -3.49 6.69 7.60
N GLY A 47 -3.04 6.73 6.38
CA GLY A 47 -3.52 5.84 5.34
C GLY A 47 -3.07 4.41 5.57
N CYS A 48 -3.74 3.48 4.93
CA CYS A 48 -3.37 2.08 5.02
C CYS A 48 -2.00 1.82 4.40
N ASP A 49 -1.47 2.78 3.67
CA ASP A 49 -0.13 2.71 3.12
C ASP A 49 0.89 3.25 4.12
N ASN A 50 0.45 3.55 5.36
CA ASN A 50 1.32 4.06 6.41
C ASN A 50 1.88 5.44 6.09
N LYS A 51 1.14 6.25 5.39
CA LYS A 51 1.51 7.63 5.13
C LYS A 51 0.46 8.54 5.71
N THR A 52 0.90 9.66 6.27
CA THR A 52 -0.01 10.63 6.84
C THR A 52 -0.48 11.59 5.76
N TYR A 53 -1.78 11.74 5.66
CA TYR A 53 -2.38 12.69 4.71
C TYR A 53 -3.01 13.83 5.51
N SER A 54 -3.07 15.01 4.95
CA SER A 54 -3.58 16.17 5.64
C SER A 54 -5.02 16.01 6.09
N ASN A 55 -5.81 15.26 5.35
CA ASN A 55 -7.17 14.93 5.75
C ASN A 55 -7.64 13.79 4.86
N SER A 56 -8.85 13.31 5.11
CA SER A 56 -9.36 12.17 4.37
C SER A 56 -9.58 12.46 2.88
N CYS A 57 -9.84 13.72 2.53
CA CYS A 57 -10.00 14.06 1.11
C CYS A 57 -8.70 13.80 0.36
N PHE A 58 -7.58 14.24 0.95
CA PHE A 58 -6.30 14.01 0.30
C PHE A 58 -5.93 12.53 0.26
N ALA A 59 -6.32 11.77 1.26
CA ALA A 59 -6.11 10.34 1.21
C ALA A 59 -6.93 9.74 0.06
N GLY A 60 -8.18 10.15 -0.05
CA GLY A 60 -9.05 9.61 -1.09
C GLY A 60 -8.59 9.89 -2.51
N ILE A 61 -8.12 11.11 -2.78
CA ILE A 61 -7.69 11.42 -4.14
C ILE A 61 -6.41 10.71 -4.51
N ASN A 62 -5.71 10.15 -3.51
CA ASN A 62 -4.54 9.35 -3.77
C ASN A 62 -4.88 7.87 -3.87
N GLY A 63 -6.14 7.53 -3.90
CA GLY A 63 -6.56 6.16 -4.08
C GLY A 63 -6.51 5.31 -2.83
N ILE A 64 -6.35 5.95 -1.65
CA ILE A 64 -6.24 5.20 -0.41
C ILE A 64 -7.60 4.62 -0.06
N GLU A 65 -7.65 3.31 0.16
CA GLU A 65 -8.90 2.64 0.43
C GLU A 65 -9.35 2.75 1.87
N SER A 66 -8.47 2.87 2.80
CA SER A 66 -8.85 2.98 4.20
C SER A 66 -7.81 3.75 4.99
N TRP A 67 -8.21 4.33 6.07
CA TRP A 67 -7.32 5.10 6.92
C TRP A 67 -7.88 5.15 8.34
N ILE A 68 -7.03 5.59 9.28
CA ILE A 68 -7.48 5.83 10.63
C ILE A 68 -7.18 7.27 10.98
N GLU A 69 -7.92 7.83 11.90
CA GLU A 69 -7.74 9.21 12.29
C GLU A 69 -6.42 9.41 12.98
N GLY A 70 -5.78 10.50 12.72
CA GLY A 70 -4.52 10.86 13.36
C GLY A 70 -3.33 10.59 12.45
N THR A 71 -2.18 11.12 12.85
CA THR A 71 -0.98 10.90 12.07
C THR A 71 -0.49 9.49 12.26
N CYS A 72 0.27 8.99 11.30
CA CYS A 72 0.88 7.68 11.44
C CYS A 72 1.93 7.72 12.55
N LYS A 73 2.13 6.60 13.22
CA LYS A 73 3.09 6.55 14.33
C LYS A 73 4.46 6.09 13.92
#